data_832ca36f1a39a5f0fdf7f27b4f5d321e
#
_entry.id   832ca36f1a39a5f0fdf7f27b4f5d321e
#
_cell.length_a   1.000
_cell.length_b   1.000
_cell.length_c   1.000
_cell.angle_alpha   90.00
_cell.angle_beta   90.00
_cell.angle_gamma   90.00
#
_symmetry.space_group_name_H-M   'P 1'
#
loop_
_entity.id
_entity.type
_entity.pdbx_description
1 polymer ?
#
loop_
_entity_poly.entity_id
_entity_poly.type
_entity_poly.pdbx_seq_one_letter_code
_entity_poly.pdbx_strand_id
1 'polypeptide(L)'
;LNVISYIKEGDLLAKLFPEDRGIKGYDVQGREIKPKQVRSLQLEYGNNIRVSEDKTELYSEVTGHASLVNGKVFVSDVYEVPADVDNSTGNIDYPGNVTVRGNVKGGFSIIAKGDIVVEGVVEDALIQAGGQIIVKRGIHGMTKGILRAQGNVICKFIENATIISGGYVETDSILHSKVSAATEVRVSGKNGFITGGVIRAGSLVEAQTIGSSLGAGTRIEV
;
A
#
# COMPACT_ATOMS: atom_id res chain seq x y z
N LEU A 1 16.76 10.67 2.54
CA LEU A 1 15.49 10.98 1.86
C LEU A 1 15.33 9.96 0.73
N ASN A 2 14.53 8.92 0.96
CA ASN A 2 14.09 8.04 -0.12
C ASN A 2 13.14 8.85 -1.00
N VAL A 3 13.65 9.35 -2.12
CA VAL A 3 12.82 9.96 -3.15
C VAL A 3 12.04 8.81 -3.82
N ILE A 4 10.77 8.71 -3.52
CA ILE A 4 9.87 7.77 -4.21
C ILE A 4 9.80 8.26 -5.66
N SER A 5 10.37 7.48 -6.59
CA SER A 5 10.29 7.77 -8.02
C SER A 5 8.91 7.36 -8.53
N TYR A 6 7.93 8.25 -8.31
CA TYR A 6 6.57 8.06 -8.78
C TYR A 6 6.51 8.19 -10.29
N ILE A 7 5.84 7.23 -10.92
CA ILE A 7 5.61 7.18 -12.36
C ILE A 7 4.15 6.87 -12.65
N LYS A 8 3.68 7.31 -13.80
CA LYS A 8 2.34 7.02 -14.31
C LYS A 8 2.40 5.91 -15.36
N GLU A 9 1.28 5.24 -15.56
CA GLU A 9 1.10 4.38 -16.72
C GLU A 9 1.42 5.14 -18.02
N GLY A 10 2.22 4.51 -18.87
CA GLY A 10 2.69 5.08 -20.14
C GLY A 10 3.97 5.92 -20.04
N ASP A 11 4.49 6.22 -18.84
CA ASP A 11 5.74 6.98 -18.71
C ASP A 11 6.95 6.20 -19.24
N LEU A 12 7.86 6.91 -19.90
CA LEU A 12 9.14 6.38 -20.37
C LEU A 12 10.08 6.14 -19.17
N LEU A 13 10.54 4.91 -18.98
CA LEU A 13 11.39 4.50 -17.86
C LEU A 13 12.87 4.45 -18.22
N ALA A 14 13.18 3.96 -19.40
CA ALA A 14 14.55 3.83 -19.88
C ALA A 14 14.60 3.87 -21.40
N LYS A 15 15.70 4.39 -21.91
CA LYS A 15 16.00 4.44 -23.34
C LYS A 15 17.39 3.91 -23.61
N LEU A 16 17.48 2.98 -24.56
CA LEU A 16 18.73 2.44 -25.05
C LEU A 16 19.20 3.28 -26.24
N PHE A 17 20.40 3.81 -26.13
CA PHE A 17 21.08 4.41 -27.27
C PHE A 17 21.96 3.34 -27.93
N PRO A 18 21.83 3.13 -29.25
CA PRO A 18 22.63 2.12 -29.94
C PRO A 18 24.11 2.41 -29.79
N GLU A 19 24.89 1.36 -29.74
CA GLU A 19 26.34 1.47 -29.70
C GLU A 19 26.90 2.15 -30.95
N ASP A 20 27.86 3.03 -30.78
CA ASP A 20 28.69 3.50 -31.88
C ASP A 20 29.76 2.45 -32.22
N ARG A 21 29.62 1.80 -33.36
CA ARG A 21 30.55 0.78 -33.83
C ARG A 21 31.86 1.35 -34.36
N GLY A 22 31.99 2.68 -34.34
CA GLY A 22 33.13 3.39 -34.89
C GLY A 22 33.30 3.23 -36.41
N ILE A 23 34.23 3.95 -36.98
CA ILE A 23 34.62 3.85 -38.38
C ILE A 23 36.01 3.26 -38.51
N LYS A 24 36.24 2.57 -39.63
CA LYS A 24 37.56 2.03 -39.97
C LYS A 24 38.57 3.16 -40.13
N GLY A 25 39.73 2.99 -39.55
CA GLY A 25 40.89 3.84 -39.78
C GLY A 25 41.91 3.18 -40.70
N TYR A 26 42.95 3.93 -41.07
CA TYR A 26 44.08 3.41 -41.82
C TYR A 26 45.39 3.84 -41.16
N ASP A 27 46.36 2.94 -41.12
CA ASP A 27 47.70 3.27 -40.64
C ASP A 27 48.50 4.06 -41.71
N VAL A 28 49.70 4.49 -41.37
CA VAL A 28 50.60 5.24 -42.26
C VAL A 28 51.06 4.44 -43.48
N GLN A 29 50.82 3.13 -43.50
CA GLN A 29 51.13 2.24 -44.62
C GLN A 29 49.88 1.87 -45.43
N GLY A 30 48.69 2.50 -45.13
CA GLY A 30 47.43 2.25 -45.81
C GLY A 30 46.72 0.95 -45.37
N ARG A 31 47.12 0.32 -44.25
CA ARG A 31 46.46 -0.88 -43.74
C ARG A 31 45.24 -0.51 -42.94
N GLU A 32 44.16 -1.24 -43.15
CA GLU A 32 42.89 -1.04 -42.43
C GLU A 32 43.03 -1.37 -40.94
N ILE A 33 42.68 -0.40 -40.07
CA ILE A 33 42.53 -0.56 -38.65
C ILE A 33 41.05 -0.65 -38.33
N LYS A 34 40.60 -1.83 -37.90
CA LYS A 34 39.21 -2.02 -37.48
C LYS A 34 38.97 -1.41 -36.09
N PRO A 35 37.82 -0.76 -35.85
CA PRO A 35 37.45 -0.29 -34.52
C PRO A 35 37.36 -1.47 -33.55
N LYS A 36 37.51 -1.19 -32.23
CA LYS A 36 37.30 -2.19 -31.20
C LYS A 36 35.85 -2.65 -31.22
N GLN A 37 35.65 -3.97 -31.08
CA GLN A 37 34.30 -4.49 -30.88
C GLN A 37 33.72 -3.96 -29.59
N VAL A 38 32.56 -3.30 -29.66
CA VAL A 38 31.77 -2.87 -28.53
C VAL A 38 30.72 -3.93 -28.24
N ARG A 39 30.39 -4.11 -26.93
CA ARG A 39 29.30 -5.00 -26.52
C ARG A 39 27.98 -4.28 -26.75
N SER A 40 27.06 -4.93 -27.42
CA SER A 40 25.67 -4.48 -27.48
C SER A 40 25.03 -4.67 -26.11
N LEU A 41 24.43 -3.63 -25.58
CA LEU A 41 23.64 -3.68 -24.36
C LEU A 41 22.19 -3.98 -24.73
N GLN A 42 21.49 -4.63 -23.83
CA GLN A 42 20.04 -4.84 -23.91
C GLN A 42 19.40 -4.27 -22.66
N LEU A 43 18.20 -3.73 -22.81
CA LEU A 43 17.39 -3.31 -21.67
C LEU A 43 16.86 -4.55 -20.94
N GLU A 44 17.21 -4.67 -19.66
CA GLU A 44 16.67 -5.70 -18.79
C GLU A 44 15.52 -5.15 -17.94
N TYR A 45 14.43 -5.88 -17.86
CA TYR A 45 13.21 -5.44 -17.18
C TYR A 45 12.48 -6.61 -16.53
N GLY A 46 11.60 -6.29 -15.58
CA GLY A 46 10.72 -7.22 -14.89
C GLY A 46 9.24 -6.94 -15.16
N ASN A 47 8.42 -7.04 -14.13
CA ASN A 47 6.95 -6.92 -14.24
C ASN A 47 6.51 -5.47 -14.51
N ASN A 48 5.29 -5.34 -15.09
CA ASN A 48 4.59 -4.08 -15.34
C ASN A 48 5.36 -3.12 -16.28
N ILE A 49 6.08 -3.70 -17.25
CA ILE A 49 6.87 -2.93 -18.22
C ILE A 49 6.57 -3.39 -19.64
N ARG A 50 6.21 -2.45 -20.47
CA ARG A 50 6.07 -2.62 -21.92
C ARG A 50 7.32 -2.16 -22.63
N VAL A 51 7.78 -2.95 -23.58
CA VAL A 51 8.93 -2.66 -24.43
C VAL A 51 8.45 -2.12 -25.77
N SER A 52 9.13 -1.15 -26.34
CA SER A 52 8.90 -0.66 -27.71
C SER A 52 9.17 -1.76 -28.76
N GLU A 53 8.58 -1.64 -29.94
CA GLU A 53 8.76 -2.62 -31.04
C GLU A 53 10.23 -2.78 -31.45
N ASP A 54 10.99 -1.71 -31.44
CA ASP A 54 12.42 -1.67 -31.74
C ASP A 54 13.32 -2.08 -30.56
N LYS A 55 12.72 -2.39 -29.40
CA LYS A 55 13.38 -2.79 -28.14
C LYS A 55 14.36 -1.74 -27.60
N THR A 56 14.16 -0.49 -27.92
CA THR A 56 15.02 0.60 -27.45
C THR A 56 14.45 1.38 -26.28
N GLU A 57 13.16 1.23 -25.96
CA GLU A 57 12.49 2.00 -24.92
C GLU A 57 11.65 1.08 -24.01
N LEU A 58 11.65 1.41 -22.70
CA LEU A 58 10.82 0.77 -21.70
C LEU A 58 9.77 1.75 -21.18
N TYR A 59 8.52 1.33 -21.13
CA TYR A 59 7.40 2.11 -20.65
C TYR A 59 6.72 1.41 -19.49
N SER A 60 6.17 2.17 -18.54
CA SER A 60 5.37 1.61 -17.46
C SER A 60 3.99 1.18 -17.96
N GLU A 61 3.54 -0.01 -17.54
CA GLU A 61 2.17 -0.51 -17.77
C GLU A 61 1.21 -0.13 -16.65
N VAL A 62 1.74 0.35 -15.50
CA VAL A 62 0.94 0.72 -14.34
C VAL A 62 1.45 2.01 -13.73
N THR A 63 0.57 2.69 -13.00
CA THR A 63 0.95 3.81 -12.14
C THR A 63 1.53 3.25 -10.83
N GLY A 64 2.76 3.67 -10.46
CA GLY A 64 3.40 3.12 -9.30
C GLY A 64 4.79 3.68 -9.02
N HIS A 65 5.66 2.84 -8.52
CA HIS A 65 7.04 3.15 -8.16
C HIS A 65 8.02 2.37 -9.05
N ALA A 66 8.91 3.10 -9.73
CA ALA A 66 9.99 2.49 -10.50
C ALA A 66 11.21 2.20 -9.61
N SER A 67 11.80 1.05 -9.80
CA SER A 67 13.03 0.62 -9.13
C SER A 67 13.99 -0.03 -10.10
N LEU A 68 15.30 0.15 -9.84
CA LEU A 68 16.37 -0.51 -10.57
C LEU A 68 17.07 -1.49 -9.62
N VAL A 69 16.91 -2.78 -9.88
CA VAL A 69 17.48 -3.85 -9.05
C VAL A 69 18.33 -4.75 -9.93
N ASN A 70 19.62 -4.88 -9.61
CA ASN A 70 20.58 -5.70 -10.38
C ASN A 70 20.58 -5.40 -11.90
N GLY A 71 20.43 -4.13 -12.29
CA GLY A 71 20.41 -3.70 -13.68
C GLY A 71 19.07 -3.88 -14.40
N LYS A 72 18.05 -4.42 -13.71
CA LYS A 72 16.68 -4.58 -14.25
C LYS A 72 15.75 -3.51 -13.72
N VAL A 73 14.94 -2.95 -14.61
CA VAL A 73 13.89 -2.00 -14.26
C VAL A 73 12.62 -2.76 -13.88
N PHE A 74 12.02 -2.38 -12.76
CA PHE A 74 10.74 -2.91 -12.27
C PHE A 74 9.79 -1.76 -11.97
N VAL A 75 8.51 -2.01 -12.10
CA VAL A 75 7.47 -1.11 -11.62
C VAL A 75 6.55 -1.88 -10.67
N SER A 76 6.33 -1.30 -9.49
CA SER A 76 5.38 -1.83 -8.51
C SER A 76 4.28 -0.81 -8.25
N ASP A 77 3.03 -1.27 -8.25
CA ASP A 77 1.86 -0.51 -7.82
C ASP A 77 1.69 -0.54 -6.29
N VAL A 78 2.54 -1.30 -5.60
CA VAL A 78 2.54 -1.40 -4.13
C VAL A 78 3.76 -0.66 -3.56
N TYR A 79 3.50 0.28 -2.67
CA TYR A 79 4.54 0.90 -1.83
C TYR A 79 4.74 0.09 -0.56
N GLU A 80 5.90 -0.58 -0.46
CA GLU A 80 6.27 -1.34 0.74
C GLU A 80 7.06 -0.49 1.73
N VAL A 81 6.57 -0.45 2.97
CA VAL A 81 7.29 0.10 4.13
C VAL A 81 7.83 -1.09 4.94
N PRO A 82 9.16 -1.31 4.95
CA PRO A 82 9.75 -2.53 5.54
C PRO A 82 9.71 -2.56 7.07
N ALA A 83 9.40 -1.44 7.71
CA ALA A 83 9.37 -1.27 9.16
C ALA A 83 8.11 -0.54 9.62
N ASP A 84 8.18 0.16 10.77
CA ASP A 84 7.08 0.98 11.28
C ASP A 84 6.93 2.29 10.48
N VAL A 85 5.71 2.81 10.43
CA VAL A 85 5.44 4.20 10.05
C VAL A 85 5.57 5.05 11.30
N ASP A 86 6.67 5.79 11.39
CA ASP A 86 7.08 6.60 12.52
C ASP A 86 7.85 7.87 12.09
N ASN A 87 8.59 8.49 12.99
CA ASN A 87 9.39 9.68 12.69
C ASN A 87 10.43 9.47 11.57
N SER A 88 10.88 8.24 11.34
CA SER A 88 11.86 7.93 10.29
C SER A 88 11.23 7.80 8.91
N THR A 89 10.00 7.34 8.86
CA THR A 89 9.22 7.15 7.61
C THR A 89 8.42 8.40 7.27
N GLY A 90 7.81 9.05 8.27
CA GLY A 90 6.89 10.16 8.11
C GLY A 90 5.50 9.73 7.61
N ASN A 91 4.69 10.73 7.24
CA ASN A 91 3.38 10.49 6.65
C ASN A 91 3.50 9.96 5.22
N ILE A 92 2.56 9.10 4.82
CA ILE A 92 2.53 8.48 3.50
C ILE A 92 1.29 8.97 2.75
N ASP A 93 1.49 9.48 1.55
CA ASP A 93 0.44 9.75 0.55
C ASP A 93 0.85 9.06 -0.75
N TYR A 94 0.11 8.02 -1.14
CA TYR A 94 0.48 7.17 -2.27
C TYR A 94 -0.72 6.86 -3.17
N PRO A 95 -0.59 6.99 -4.49
CA PRO A 95 -1.72 6.81 -5.41
C PRO A 95 -2.02 5.34 -5.79
N GLY A 96 -1.27 4.39 -5.26
CA GLY A 96 -1.49 2.94 -5.41
C GLY A 96 -1.80 2.27 -4.07
N ASN A 97 -1.35 1.02 -3.93
CA ASN A 97 -1.50 0.21 -2.72
C ASN A 97 -0.32 0.44 -1.75
N VAL A 98 -0.57 0.35 -0.46
CA VAL A 98 0.46 0.50 0.58
C VAL A 98 0.50 -0.74 1.46
N THR A 99 1.70 -1.29 1.67
CA THR A 99 1.92 -2.39 2.61
C THR A 99 2.96 -1.97 3.66
N VAL A 100 2.56 -1.98 4.94
CA VAL A 100 3.42 -1.71 6.09
C VAL A 100 3.74 -3.03 6.79
N ARG A 101 5.01 -3.43 6.85
CA ARG A 101 5.46 -4.66 7.52
C ARG A 101 5.46 -4.54 9.03
N GLY A 102 5.56 -3.34 9.55
CA GLY A 102 5.52 -3.01 10.97
C GLY A 102 4.19 -2.43 11.43
N ASN A 103 4.27 -1.52 12.41
CA ASN A 103 3.15 -0.80 13.00
C ASN A 103 2.99 0.59 12.36
N VAL A 104 1.84 1.20 12.56
CA VAL A 104 1.65 2.64 12.31
C VAL A 104 1.54 3.33 13.65
N LYS A 105 2.50 4.20 13.96
CA LYS A 105 2.59 4.90 15.25
C LYS A 105 1.65 6.08 15.33
N GLY A 106 1.31 6.45 16.57
CA GLY A 106 0.41 7.56 16.86
C GLY A 106 0.88 8.89 16.25
N GLY A 107 -0.07 9.66 15.71
CA GLY A 107 0.18 10.96 15.08
C GLY A 107 0.59 10.89 13.62
N PHE A 108 0.80 9.72 13.04
CA PHE A 108 1.11 9.55 11.62
C PHE A 108 -0.14 9.27 10.78
N SER A 109 0.00 9.43 9.46
CA SER A 109 -1.06 9.18 8.52
C SER A 109 -0.59 8.38 7.30
N ILE A 110 -1.50 7.53 6.80
CA ILE A 110 -1.35 6.85 5.51
C ILE A 110 -2.59 7.15 4.69
N ILE A 111 -2.39 7.74 3.52
CA ILE A 111 -3.43 7.98 2.53
C ILE A 111 -3.05 7.22 1.27
N ALA A 112 -3.90 6.31 0.82
CA ALA A 112 -3.69 5.53 -0.40
C ALA A 112 -4.94 5.57 -1.28
N LYS A 113 -4.77 5.61 -2.61
CA LYS A 113 -5.91 5.46 -3.53
C LYS A 113 -6.35 4.01 -3.70
N GLY A 114 -5.45 3.06 -3.47
CA GLY A 114 -5.71 1.63 -3.45
C GLY A 114 -5.92 1.07 -2.05
N ASP A 115 -5.49 -0.17 -1.86
CA ASP A 115 -5.59 -0.92 -0.61
C ASP A 115 -4.46 -0.55 0.36
N ILE A 116 -4.73 -0.66 1.66
CA ILE A 116 -3.73 -0.51 2.71
C ILE A 116 -3.69 -1.81 3.53
N VAL A 117 -2.50 -2.40 3.63
CA VAL A 117 -2.23 -3.57 4.47
C VAL A 117 -1.21 -3.19 5.54
N VAL A 118 -1.57 -3.36 6.82
CA VAL A 118 -0.66 -3.19 7.96
C VAL A 118 -0.49 -4.53 8.65
N GLU A 119 0.73 -5.05 8.71
CA GLU A 119 0.99 -6.35 9.36
C GLU A 119 1.04 -6.26 10.89
N GLY A 120 1.31 -5.09 11.41
CA GLY A 120 1.34 -4.77 12.83
C GLY A 120 0.02 -4.21 13.37
N VAL A 121 0.16 -3.31 14.34
CA VAL A 121 -0.92 -2.56 15.01
C VAL A 121 -0.96 -1.13 14.45
N VAL A 122 -2.16 -0.58 14.36
CA VAL A 122 -2.37 0.86 14.11
C VAL A 122 -2.65 1.54 15.44
N GLU A 123 -1.81 2.49 15.83
CA GLU A 123 -1.89 3.25 17.08
C GLU A 123 -2.30 4.69 16.77
N ASP A 124 -3.40 5.18 17.30
CA ASP A 124 -3.84 6.60 17.25
C ASP A 124 -3.46 7.38 15.97
N ALA A 125 -3.64 6.74 14.81
CA ALA A 125 -3.22 7.20 13.49
C ALA A 125 -4.42 7.47 12.57
N LEU A 126 -4.19 8.22 11.49
CA LEU A 126 -5.15 8.41 10.41
C LEU A 126 -4.81 7.48 9.24
N ILE A 127 -5.70 6.56 8.92
CA ILE A 127 -5.56 5.67 7.75
C ILE A 127 -6.73 5.92 6.80
N GLN A 128 -6.43 6.22 5.54
CA GLN A 128 -7.45 6.42 4.52
C GLN A 128 -7.11 5.64 3.26
N ALA A 129 -8.00 4.73 2.84
CA ALA A 129 -7.87 3.92 1.64
C ALA A 129 -9.01 4.18 0.66
N GLY A 130 -8.67 4.28 -0.63
CA GLY A 130 -9.65 4.25 -1.71
C GLY A 130 -10.15 2.82 -1.99
N GLY A 131 -9.45 1.79 -1.54
CA GLY A 131 -9.84 0.39 -1.51
C GLY A 131 -10.18 -0.08 -0.10
N GLN A 132 -9.67 -1.24 0.28
CA GLN A 132 -9.87 -1.85 1.60
C GLN A 132 -8.71 -1.54 2.56
N ILE A 133 -8.96 -1.69 3.87
CA ILE A 133 -7.94 -1.63 4.91
C ILE A 133 -7.88 -2.98 5.61
N ILE A 134 -6.69 -3.59 5.63
CA ILE A 134 -6.42 -4.84 6.36
C ILE A 134 -5.36 -4.56 7.41
N VAL A 135 -5.71 -4.71 8.69
CA VAL A 135 -4.77 -4.63 9.81
C VAL A 135 -4.63 -6.02 10.42
N LYS A 136 -3.53 -6.74 10.15
CA LYS A 136 -3.39 -8.14 10.55
C LYS A 136 -3.42 -8.38 12.07
N ARG A 137 -3.08 -7.36 12.85
CA ARG A 137 -3.25 -7.41 14.30
C ARG A 137 -4.50 -6.63 14.70
N GLY A 138 -4.42 -5.34 14.93
CA GLY A 138 -5.59 -4.59 15.34
C GLY A 138 -5.34 -3.11 15.47
N ILE A 139 -6.34 -2.42 16.02
CA ILE A 139 -6.37 -0.96 16.05
C ILE A 139 -6.52 -0.52 17.51
N HIS A 140 -5.56 0.28 17.97
CA HIS A 140 -5.58 0.91 19.29
C HIS A 140 -5.60 2.43 19.13
N GLY A 141 -6.80 2.98 18.98
CA GLY A 141 -6.99 4.38 18.54
C GLY A 141 -6.87 5.42 19.63
N MET A 142 -6.63 5.02 20.87
CA MET A 142 -6.57 5.88 22.06
C MET A 142 -7.69 6.94 22.07
N THR A 143 -7.57 8.03 21.35
CA THR A 143 -8.59 9.09 21.27
C THR A 143 -8.81 9.65 19.87
N LYS A 144 -7.87 9.49 18.96
CA LYS A 144 -7.88 10.13 17.63
C LYS A 144 -7.71 9.16 16.47
N GLY A 145 -7.55 7.84 16.75
CA GLY A 145 -7.39 6.83 15.72
C GLY A 145 -8.62 6.79 14.79
N ILE A 146 -8.40 7.07 13.51
CA ILE A 146 -9.46 7.10 12.49
C ILE A 146 -9.02 6.27 11.29
N LEU A 147 -9.84 5.27 10.92
CA LEU A 147 -9.68 4.52 9.70
C LEU A 147 -10.89 4.74 8.77
N ARG A 148 -10.61 5.08 7.52
CA ARG A 148 -11.62 5.28 6.48
C ARG A 148 -11.25 4.46 5.25
N ALA A 149 -12.09 3.52 4.87
CA ALA A 149 -11.98 2.74 3.65
C ALA A 149 -13.19 2.97 2.75
N GLN A 150 -13.01 3.08 1.46
CA GLN A 150 -14.14 3.00 0.53
C GLN A 150 -14.63 1.54 0.36
N GLY A 151 -13.74 0.57 0.54
CA GLY A 151 -14.03 -0.86 0.65
C GLY A 151 -14.20 -1.33 2.09
N ASN A 152 -13.72 -2.54 2.36
CA ASN A 152 -13.88 -3.22 3.63
C ASN A 152 -12.80 -2.82 4.65
N VAL A 153 -13.08 -3.04 5.94
CA VAL A 153 -12.08 -2.96 7.01
C VAL A 153 -12.03 -4.30 7.73
N ILE A 154 -10.84 -4.92 7.76
CA ILE A 154 -10.61 -6.23 8.35
C ILE A 154 -9.48 -6.12 9.36
N CYS A 155 -9.72 -6.54 10.62
CA CYS A 155 -8.70 -6.52 11.67
C CYS A 155 -9.06 -7.49 12.78
N LYS A 156 -8.14 -7.76 13.74
CA LYS A 156 -8.44 -8.64 14.86
C LYS A 156 -9.16 -7.93 16.01
N PHE A 157 -8.81 -6.69 16.30
CA PHE A 157 -9.51 -5.93 17.34
C PHE A 157 -9.60 -4.46 16.99
N ILE A 158 -10.63 -3.80 17.53
CA ILE A 158 -10.84 -2.36 17.41
C ILE A 158 -11.06 -1.82 18.84
N GLU A 159 -10.15 -0.95 19.27
CA GLU A 159 -10.20 -0.35 20.60
C GLU A 159 -10.03 1.16 20.53
N ASN A 160 -10.96 1.90 21.16
CA ASN A 160 -10.94 3.36 21.27
C ASN A 160 -10.74 4.09 19.93
N ALA A 161 -11.32 3.58 18.82
CA ALA A 161 -11.12 4.08 17.48
C ALA A 161 -12.42 4.45 16.76
N THR A 162 -12.28 5.22 15.69
CA THR A 162 -13.37 5.52 14.76
C THR A 162 -13.11 4.83 13.42
N ILE A 163 -14.02 3.94 13.01
CA ILE A 163 -13.92 3.18 11.75
C ILE A 163 -15.08 3.57 10.85
N ILE A 164 -14.77 3.86 9.59
CA ILE A 164 -15.76 4.15 8.55
C ILE A 164 -15.42 3.28 7.34
N SER A 165 -16.31 2.37 7.00
CA SER A 165 -16.20 1.44 5.88
C SER A 165 -17.32 1.67 4.87
N GLY A 166 -16.96 1.77 3.59
CA GLY A 166 -17.92 1.76 2.49
C GLY A 166 -18.42 0.35 2.12
N GLY A 167 -17.85 -0.70 2.71
CA GLY A 167 -18.27 -2.09 2.64
C GLY A 167 -18.63 -2.64 4.03
N TYR A 168 -18.08 -3.81 4.37
CA TYR A 168 -18.25 -4.43 5.68
C TYR A 168 -17.04 -4.19 6.61
N VAL A 169 -17.28 -4.40 7.90
CA VAL A 169 -16.22 -4.47 8.93
C VAL A 169 -16.20 -5.87 9.51
N GLU A 170 -15.03 -6.52 9.52
CA GLU A 170 -14.81 -7.82 10.13
C GLU A 170 -13.70 -7.74 11.17
N THR A 171 -14.00 -8.24 12.39
CA THR A 171 -13.07 -8.17 13.54
C THR A 171 -13.41 -9.24 14.57
N ASP A 172 -12.47 -9.53 15.46
CA ASP A 172 -12.71 -10.47 16.58
C ASP A 172 -13.33 -9.76 17.80
N SER A 173 -13.12 -8.44 17.96
CA SER A 173 -13.68 -7.69 19.09
C SER A 173 -13.72 -6.18 18.83
N ILE A 174 -14.71 -5.52 19.48
CA ILE A 174 -14.87 -4.05 19.44
C ILE A 174 -15.03 -3.54 20.88
N LEU A 175 -14.15 -2.61 21.28
CA LEU A 175 -14.20 -1.93 22.57
C LEU A 175 -14.24 -0.42 22.38
N HIS A 176 -15.20 0.22 23.08
CA HIS A 176 -15.31 1.69 23.23
C HIS A 176 -15.11 2.47 21.93
N SER A 177 -15.60 1.93 20.81
CA SER A 177 -15.30 2.43 19.46
C SER A 177 -16.56 2.90 18.72
N LYS A 178 -16.35 3.76 17.73
CA LYS A 178 -17.39 4.17 16.78
C LYS A 178 -17.12 3.46 15.46
N VAL A 179 -17.98 2.51 15.10
CA VAL A 179 -17.84 1.74 13.85
C VAL A 179 -19.05 1.99 12.98
N SER A 180 -18.82 2.38 11.74
CA SER A 180 -19.87 2.56 10.73
C SER A 180 -19.48 1.79 9.47
N ALA A 181 -20.32 0.84 9.07
CA ALA A 181 -20.18 0.05 7.85
C ALA A 181 -21.39 0.28 6.94
N ALA A 182 -21.15 0.42 5.64
CA ALA A 182 -22.25 0.58 4.69
C ALA A 182 -23.11 -0.69 4.58
N THR A 183 -22.53 -1.87 4.83
CA THR A 183 -23.25 -3.15 4.77
C THR A 183 -23.33 -3.84 6.14
N GLU A 184 -22.26 -4.45 6.60
CA GLU A 184 -22.31 -5.36 7.75
C GLU A 184 -21.16 -5.11 8.74
N VAL A 185 -21.40 -5.40 10.02
CA VAL A 185 -20.36 -5.48 11.05
C VAL A 185 -20.40 -6.90 11.62
N ARG A 186 -19.35 -7.67 11.36
CA ARG A 186 -19.19 -9.05 11.83
C ARG A 186 -18.09 -9.14 12.88
N VAL A 187 -18.44 -9.60 14.07
CA VAL A 187 -17.50 -9.81 15.18
C VAL A 187 -17.45 -11.30 15.47
N SER A 188 -16.51 -12.00 14.78
CA SER A 188 -16.49 -13.46 14.64
C SER A 188 -15.41 -14.18 15.45
N GLY A 189 -14.64 -13.48 16.29
CA GLY A 189 -13.60 -14.08 17.12
C GLY A 189 -14.12 -15.14 18.10
N LYS A 190 -13.22 -15.96 18.67
CA LYS A 190 -13.56 -17.05 19.59
C LYS A 190 -14.49 -16.65 20.76
N ASN A 191 -14.44 -15.39 21.16
CA ASN A 191 -15.34 -14.78 22.14
C ASN A 191 -15.86 -13.45 21.58
N GLY A 192 -16.27 -13.42 20.32
CA GLY A 192 -16.65 -12.20 19.59
C GLY A 192 -17.54 -11.27 20.40
N PHE A 193 -17.02 -10.12 20.84
CA PHE A 193 -17.76 -9.22 21.72
C PHE A 193 -17.70 -7.77 21.26
N ILE A 194 -18.77 -7.05 21.53
CA ILE A 194 -18.89 -5.60 21.36
C ILE A 194 -19.18 -5.00 22.73
N THR A 195 -18.29 -4.14 23.22
CA THR A 195 -18.47 -3.49 24.53
C THR A 195 -18.23 -1.99 24.42
N GLY A 196 -19.24 -1.20 24.72
CA GLY A 196 -19.20 0.26 24.67
C GLY A 196 -19.13 0.83 23.25
N GLY A 197 -19.52 2.09 23.12
CA GLY A 197 -19.46 2.82 21.86
C GLY A 197 -20.72 2.69 20.99
N VAL A 198 -20.56 3.05 19.70
CA VAL A 198 -21.67 3.10 18.73
C VAL A 198 -21.31 2.32 17.48
N ILE A 199 -22.12 1.33 17.16
CA ILE A 199 -21.94 0.48 15.97
C ILE A 199 -23.11 0.72 15.02
N ARG A 200 -22.81 1.07 13.78
CA ARG A 200 -23.79 1.27 12.72
C ARG A 200 -23.49 0.34 11.56
N ALA A 201 -24.50 -0.35 11.07
CA ALA A 201 -24.42 -1.18 9.87
C ALA A 201 -25.67 -0.95 9.00
N GLY A 202 -25.48 -1.12 7.67
CA GLY A 202 -26.59 -0.98 6.75
C GLY A 202 -27.59 -2.14 6.76
N SER A 203 -27.16 -3.35 7.20
CA SER A 203 -28.00 -4.55 7.14
C SER A 203 -27.81 -5.55 8.26
N LEU A 204 -26.64 -5.68 8.87
CA LEU A 204 -26.36 -6.72 9.87
C LEU A 204 -25.28 -6.26 10.86
N VAL A 205 -25.53 -6.50 12.16
CA VAL A 205 -24.51 -6.53 13.19
C VAL A 205 -24.54 -7.91 13.84
N GLU A 206 -23.44 -8.67 13.71
CA GLU A 206 -23.29 -10.01 14.26
C GLU A 206 -22.18 -10.05 15.31
N ALA A 207 -22.47 -10.55 16.49
CA ALA A 207 -21.51 -10.78 17.58
C ALA A 207 -22.01 -11.86 18.52
N GLN A 208 -21.11 -12.55 19.23
CA GLN A 208 -21.50 -13.52 20.25
C GLN A 208 -22.02 -12.84 21.53
N THR A 209 -21.43 -11.70 21.88
CA THR A 209 -21.79 -10.93 23.07
C THR A 209 -21.87 -9.44 22.75
N ILE A 210 -22.96 -8.81 23.17
CA ILE A 210 -23.15 -7.35 23.01
C ILE A 210 -23.39 -6.76 24.40
N GLY A 211 -22.58 -5.76 24.76
CA GLY A 211 -22.63 -5.09 26.04
C GLY A 211 -21.69 -5.68 27.08
N SER A 212 -21.76 -5.16 28.29
CA SER A 212 -20.93 -5.58 29.43
C SER A 212 -21.73 -5.48 30.73
N SER A 213 -21.53 -6.43 31.62
CA SER A 213 -22.07 -6.38 32.99
C SER A 213 -21.57 -5.18 33.80
N LEU A 214 -20.47 -4.55 33.38
CA LEU A 214 -19.90 -3.36 34.01
C LEU A 214 -20.59 -2.06 33.60
N GLY A 215 -21.65 -2.11 32.78
CA GLY A 215 -22.47 -0.95 32.45
C GLY A 215 -21.89 -0.03 31.37
N ALA A 216 -20.95 -0.48 30.55
CA ALA A 216 -20.48 0.28 29.40
C ALA A 216 -21.60 0.44 28.35
N GLY A 217 -22.03 1.69 28.08
CA GLY A 217 -23.11 1.99 27.13
C GLY A 217 -22.75 1.53 25.73
N THR A 218 -23.49 0.54 25.20
CA THR A 218 -23.32 0.03 23.83
C THR A 218 -24.59 0.37 23.03
N ARG A 219 -24.41 1.04 21.88
CA ARG A 219 -25.50 1.41 20.97
C ARG A 219 -25.31 0.73 19.64
N ILE A 220 -26.32 0.00 19.18
CA ILE A 220 -26.37 -0.66 17.88
C ILE A 220 -27.45 -0.01 17.04
N GLU A 221 -27.12 0.29 15.79
CA GLU A 221 -28.04 0.85 14.80
C GLU A 221 -27.91 0.05 13.49
N VAL A 222 -29.00 -0.48 12.96
CA VAL A 222 -29.09 -1.23 11.69
C VAL A 222 -30.20 -0.63 10.84
#